data_c144998d9e4471589871c2185672593b
#
_entry.id   c144998d9e4471589871c2185672593b
#
_cell.length_a   1.000
_cell.length_b   1.000
_cell.length_c   1.000
_cell.angle_alpha   90.00
_cell.angle_beta   90.00
_cell.angle_gamma   90.00
#
_symmetry.space_group_name_H-M   'P 1'
#
loop_
_entity.id
_entity.type
_entity.pdbx_description
1 polymer ?
#
loop_
_entity_poly.entity_id
_entity_poly.type
_entity_poly.pdbx_seq_one_letter_code
_entity_poly.pdbx_strand_id
1 'polypeptide(L)'
;MNIEAKNLSKIYGDGENRVVALDHANLEIVSSDFISIMGPSGSGKSTLLHLLSGLDKPSSGSLTYDGKDIYSYSDKELSAFRRKRIGFIFQQFNLLPVLTAKENIIMPLLLDKQKPDEAYLKQITELLGIPVSYTHLR
;
A
#
# COMPACT_ATOMS: atom_id res chain seq x y z
N MET A 1 -3.67 -10.78 -12.50
CA MET A 1 -2.53 -10.33 -11.67
C MET A 1 -2.18 -11.48 -10.75
N ASN A 2 -0.93 -11.92 -10.77
CA ASN A 2 -0.44 -12.94 -9.85
C ASN A 2 0.66 -12.31 -8.97
N ILE A 3 0.57 -12.50 -7.64
CA ILE A 3 1.55 -12.02 -6.68
C ILE A 3 2.17 -13.25 -6.02
N GLU A 4 3.47 -13.35 -6.05
CA GLU A 4 4.18 -14.47 -5.44
C GLU A 4 5.28 -13.93 -4.51
N ALA A 5 5.21 -14.30 -3.23
CA ALA A 5 6.25 -14.07 -2.23
C ALA A 5 6.96 -15.38 -1.93
N LYS A 6 8.28 -15.40 -2.02
CA LYS A 6 9.13 -16.57 -1.73
C LYS A 6 10.16 -16.24 -0.65
N ASN A 7 10.11 -16.96 0.45
CA ASN A 7 11.02 -16.83 1.60
C ASN A 7 11.19 -15.38 2.05
N LEU A 8 10.09 -14.62 2.00
CA LEU A 8 10.09 -13.19 2.27
C LEU A 8 10.34 -12.96 3.77
N SER A 9 11.40 -12.25 4.10
CA SER A 9 11.77 -11.95 5.47
C SER A 9 12.02 -10.48 5.67
N LYS A 10 11.70 -9.98 6.88
CA LYS A 10 11.98 -8.61 7.29
C LYS A 10 12.55 -8.57 8.68
N ILE A 11 13.69 -7.91 8.79
CA ILE A 11 14.40 -7.67 10.03
C ILE A 11 14.55 -6.16 10.20
N TYR A 12 14.20 -5.64 11.36
CA TYR A 12 14.42 -4.26 11.74
C TYR A 12 15.53 -4.19 12.80
N GLY A 13 16.28 -3.08 12.80
CA GLY A 13 17.35 -2.83 13.74
C GLY A 13 18.60 -3.69 13.51
N ASP A 14 19.64 -3.41 14.28
CA ASP A 14 20.94 -4.05 14.22
C ASP A 14 21.39 -4.52 15.62
N GLY A 15 22.30 -5.50 15.67
CA GLY A 15 22.89 -5.98 16.91
C GLY A 15 21.85 -6.42 17.93
N GLU A 16 21.90 -5.86 19.15
CA GLU A 16 20.99 -6.20 20.25
C GLU A 16 19.54 -5.74 20.03
N ASN A 17 19.31 -4.75 19.16
CA ASN A 17 17.97 -4.24 18.84
C ASN A 17 17.34 -4.93 17.62
N ARG A 18 17.90 -6.04 17.18
CA ARG A 18 17.40 -6.79 16.03
C ARG A 18 16.04 -7.43 16.33
N VAL A 19 15.06 -7.11 15.50
CA VAL A 19 13.71 -7.69 15.57
C VAL A 19 13.37 -8.37 14.24
N VAL A 20 13.13 -9.68 14.28
CA VAL A 20 12.62 -10.42 13.12
C VAL A 20 11.11 -10.21 13.06
N ALA A 21 10.66 -9.31 12.20
CA ALA A 21 9.24 -8.96 12.06
C ALA A 21 8.49 -9.89 11.10
N LEU A 22 9.20 -10.51 10.15
CA LEU A 22 8.68 -11.52 9.24
C LEU A 22 9.79 -12.52 8.93
N ASP A 23 9.47 -13.81 8.98
CA ASP A 23 10.44 -14.88 8.78
C ASP A 23 9.97 -15.87 7.72
N HIS A 24 10.69 -15.93 6.59
CA HIS A 24 10.53 -16.88 5.48
C HIS A 24 9.07 -17.06 5.01
N ALA A 25 8.30 -15.98 4.96
CA ALA A 25 6.90 -16.05 4.52
C ALA A 25 6.80 -16.43 3.03
N ASN A 26 5.90 -17.36 2.74
CA ASN A 26 5.58 -17.79 1.39
C ASN A 26 4.08 -17.58 1.16
N LEU A 27 3.72 -16.95 0.04
CA LEU A 27 2.35 -16.60 -0.28
C LEU A 27 2.19 -16.52 -1.79
N GLU A 28 1.09 -17.04 -2.29
CA GLU A 28 0.63 -16.83 -3.66
C GLU A 28 -0.77 -16.25 -3.65
N ILE A 29 -1.00 -15.20 -4.45
CA ILE A 29 -2.28 -14.52 -4.61
C ILE A 29 -2.58 -14.41 -6.09
N VAL A 30 -3.70 -14.95 -6.51
CA VAL A 30 -4.15 -14.85 -7.90
C VAL A 30 -5.24 -13.80 -8.09
N SER A 31 -5.51 -13.43 -9.33
CA SER A 31 -6.57 -12.46 -9.64
C SER A 31 -7.91 -12.95 -9.09
N SER A 32 -8.65 -12.03 -8.46
CA SER A 32 -9.95 -12.25 -7.82
C SER A 32 -9.91 -12.94 -6.45
N ASP A 33 -8.74 -13.23 -5.90
CA ASP A 33 -8.65 -13.71 -4.52
C ASP A 33 -9.09 -12.63 -3.53
N PHE A 34 -9.75 -13.09 -2.46
CA PHE A 34 -10.00 -12.33 -1.25
C PHE A 34 -9.30 -13.03 -0.09
N ILE A 35 -8.25 -12.41 0.44
CA ILE A 35 -7.39 -13.01 1.45
C ILE A 35 -7.51 -12.27 2.78
N SER A 36 -7.69 -13.03 3.87
CA SER A 36 -7.63 -12.52 5.24
C SER A 36 -6.35 -12.99 5.91
N ILE A 37 -5.57 -12.04 6.45
CA ILE A 37 -4.36 -12.32 7.23
C ILE A 37 -4.69 -12.14 8.69
N MET A 38 -4.71 -13.23 9.45
CA MET A 38 -5.08 -13.25 10.87
C MET A 38 -3.90 -13.65 11.74
N GLY A 39 -3.92 -13.23 13.00
CA GLY A 39 -2.90 -13.55 13.99
C GLY A 39 -2.86 -12.52 15.14
N PRO A 40 -2.15 -12.82 16.23
CA PRO A 40 -2.02 -11.93 17.39
C PRO A 40 -1.31 -10.63 17.03
N SER A 41 -1.37 -9.64 17.95
CA SER A 41 -0.59 -8.42 17.80
C SER A 41 0.91 -8.74 17.72
N GLY A 42 1.65 -8.05 16.87
CA GLY A 42 3.09 -8.29 16.68
C GLY A 42 3.45 -9.47 15.78
N SER A 43 2.48 -10.22 15.21
CA SER A 43 2.77 -11.39 14.35
C SER A 43 3.21 -11.05 12.91
N GLY A 44 3.57 -9.81 12.62
CA GLY A 44 4.11 -9.42 11.31
C GLY A 44 3.09 -9.11 10.22
N LYS A 45 1.77 -9.10 10.51
CA LYS A 45 0.72 -8.84 9.50
C LYS A 45 0.90 -7.52 8.75
N SER A 46 1.09 -6.43 9.49
CA SER A 46 1.30 -5.10 8.89
C SER A 46 2.62 -5.05 8.11
N THR A 47 3.66 -5.70 8.62
CA THR A 47 4.95 -5.84 7.92
C THR A 47 4.76 -6.55 6.59
N LEU A 48 4.05 -7.69 6.57
CA LEU A 48 3.74 -8.40 5.34
C LEU A 48 2.97 -7.51 4.34
N LEU A 49 1.94 -6.80 4.80
CA LEU A 49 1.18 -5.88 3.93
C LEU A 49 2.06 -4.74 3.38
N HIS A 50 2.97 -4.19 4.18
CA HIS A 50 3.91 -3.15 3.72
C HIS A 50 4.88 -3.70 2.68
N LEU A 51 5.37 -4.92 2.86
CA LEU A 51 6.20 -5.58 1.85
C LEU A 51 5.39 -5.86 0.58
N LEU A 52 4.21 -6.48 0.68
CA LEU A 52 3.36 -6.76 -0.48
C LEU A 52 3.02 -5.50 -1.28
N SER A 53 2.84 -4.37 -0.62
CA SER A 53 2.54 -3.09 -1.29
C SER A 53 3.78 -2.32 -1.79
N GLY A 54 5.00 -2.80 -1.51
CA GLY A 54 6.23 -2.10 -1.85
C GLY A 54 6.44 -0.81 -1.04
N LEU A 55 5.77 -0.65 0.11
CA LEU A 55 6.00 0.47 1.03
C LEU A 55 7.26 0.29 1.85
N ASP A 56 7.69 -0.96 2.07
CA ASP A 56 8.94 -1.30 2.73
C ASP A 56 9.68 -2.35 1.89
N LYS A 57 10.99 -2.47 2.06
CA LYS A 57 11.83 -3.46 1.36
C LYS A 57 12.10 -4.66 2.27
N PRO A 58 12.08 -5.89 1.75
CA PRO A 58 12.45 -7.08 2.52
C PRO A 58 13.95 -7.08 2.85
N SER A 59 14.30 -7.79 3.90
CA SER A 59 15.70 -8.08 4.23
C SER A 59 16.24 -9.25 3.39
N SER A 60 15.34 -10.17 3.00
CA SER A 60 15.66 -11.29 2.09
C SER A 60 14.38 -11.86 1.48
N GLY A 61 14.53 -12.76 0.50
CA GLY A 61 13.45 -13.32 -0.27
C GLY A 61 13.10 -12.48 -1.49
N SER A 62 12.02 -12.84 -2.17
CA SER A 62 11.57 -12.16 -3.39
C SER A 62 10.06 -11.93 -3.37
N LEU A 63 9.63 -10.89 -4.04
CA LEU A 63 8.22 -10.59 -4.27
C LEU A 63 8.02 -10.23 -5.74
N THR A 64 7.23 -11.04 -6.43
CA THR A 64 6.95 -10.81 -7.85
C THR A 64 5.49 -10.48 -8.08
N TYR A 65 5.26 -9.59 -9.04
CA TYR A 65 3.96 -9.27 -9.61
C TYR A 65 3.97 -9.64 -11.09
N ASP A 66 3.12 -10.57 -11.49
CA ASP A 66 3.10 -11.13 -12.84
C ASP A 66 4.51 -11.59 -13.30
N GLY A 67 5.28 -12.23 -12.39
CA GLY A 67 6.62 -12.74 -12.61
C GLY A 67 7.74 -11.68 -12.57
N LYS A 68 7.45 -10.41 -12.31
CA LYS A 68 8.45 -9.34 -12.19
C LYS A 68 8.71 -9.00 -10.73
N ASP A 69 9.96 -9.06 -10.32
CA ASP A 69 10.36 -8.65 -8.97
C ASP A 69 10.26 -7.13 -8.82
N ILE A 70 9.36 -6.68 -7.92
CA ILE A 70 9.14 -5.25 -7.69
C ILE A 70 10.29 -4.57 -6.95
N TYR A 71 11.14 -5.34 -6.27
CA TYR A 71 12.30 -4.78 -5.57
C TYR A 71 13.54 -4.62 -6.46
N SER A 72 13.48 -5.12 -7.71
CA SER A 72 14.45 -4.77 -8.75
C SER A 72 14.20 -3.38 -9.37
N TYR A 73 13.04 -2.77 -9.09
CA TYR A 73 12.70 -1.44 -9.60
C TYR A 73 13.49 -0.34 -8.91
N SER A 74 13.83 0.70 -9.67
CA SER A 74 14.27 1.97 -9.10
C SER A 74 13.16 2.60 -8.25
N ASP A 75 13.52 3.52 -7.35
CA ASP A 75 12.53 4.19 -6.48
C ASP A 75 11.43 4.92 -7.29
N LYS A 76 11.79 5.45 -8.46
CA LYS A 76 10.84 6.09 -9.38
C LYS A 76 9.85 5.08 -9.98
N GLU A 77 10.34 3.93 -10.42
CA GLU A 77 9.52 2.86 -10.98
C GLU A 77 8.63 2.23 -9.91
N LEU A 78 9.17 1.97 -8.73
CA LEU A 78 8.42 1.43 -7.60
C LEU A 78 7.32 2.41 -7.15
N SER A 79 7.60 3.71 -7.13
CA SER A 79 6.59 4.74 -6.86
C SER A 79 5.49 4.77 -7.92
N ALA A 80 5.84 4.65 -9.19
CA ALA A 80 4.87 4.57 -10.29
C ALA A 80 4.04 3.29 -10.22
N PHE A 81 4.67 2.16 -9.87
CA PHE A 81 4.01 0.87 -9.67
C PHE A 81 2.95 0.97 -8.55
N ARG A 82 3.33 1.48 -7.37
CA ARG A 82 2.38 1.68 -6.25
C ARG A 82 1.18 2.51 -6.69
N ARG A 83 1.43 3.65 -7.33
CA ARG A 83 0.38 4.57 -7.77
C ARG A 83 -0.62 3.96 -8.74
N LYS A 84 -0.14 3.04 -9.62
CA LYS A 84 -0.96 2.46 -10.71
C LYS A 84 -1.56 1.10 -10.41
N ARG A 85 -0.97 0.35 -9.49
CA ARG A 85 -1.30 -1.06 -9.29
C ARG A 85 -1.78 -1.39 -7.89
N ILE A 86 -1.50 -0.53 -6.89
CA ILE A 86 -1.78 -0.80 -5.48
C ILE A 86 -2.74 0.26 -4.94
N GLY A 87 -3.85 -0.20 -4.34
CA GLY A 87 -4.64 0.61 -3.42
C GLY A 87 -4.33 0.19 -2.00
N PHE A 88 -3.82 1.10 -1.17
CA PHE A 88 -3.49 0.81 0.22
C PHE A 88 -4.38 1.65 1.15
N ILE A 89 -5.08 0.98 2.08
CA ILE A 89 -5.86 1.65 3.13
C ILE A 89 -5.07 1.54 4.42
N PHE A 90 -4.61 2.67 4.92
CA PHE A 90 -3.83 2.74 6.15
C PHE A 90 -4.72 2.63 7.38
N GLN A 91 -4.18 2.08 8.47
CA GLN A 91 -4.84 2.06 9.78
C GLN A 91 -5.00 3.47 10.35
N GLN A 92 -4.04 4.37 10.10
CA GLN A 92 -4.16 5.80 10.36
C GLN A 92 -4.51 6.51 9.05
N PHE A 93 -5.25 7.59 9.12
CA PHE A 93 -5.82 8.26 7.94
C PHE A 93 -4.79 8.77 6.94
N ASN A 94 -3.56 9.07 7.36
CA ASN A 94 -2.45 9.59 6.53
C ASN A 94 -2.88 10.76 5.63
N LEU A 95 -3.81 11.57 6.12
CA LEU A 95 -4.28 12.76 5.42
C LEU A 95 -3.28 13.89 5.58
N LEU A 96 -3.11 14.70 4.54
CA LEU A 96 -2.32 15.91 4.58
C LEU A 96 -3.18 17.06 5.13
N PRO A 97 -2.89 17.56 6.34
CA PRO A 97 -3.76 18.56 7.00
C PRO A 97 -3.82 19.91 6.25
N VAL A 98 -2.80 20.18 5.43
CA VAL A 98 -2.73 21.41 4.61
C VAL A 98 -3.65 21.37 3.40
N LEU A 99 -4.19 20.20 3.07
CA LEU A 99 -5.09 19.98 1.95
C LEU A 99 -6.54 19.85 2.42
N THR A 100 -7.45 20.23 1.56
CA THR A 100 -8.88 19.98 1.74
C THR A 100 -9.19 18.48 1.63
N ALA A 101 -10.37 18.06 2.05
CA ALA A 101 -10.82 16.69 1.88
C ALA A 101 -10.80 16.26 0.40
N LYS A 102 -11.31 17.12 -0.50
CA LYS A 102 -11.28 16.87 -1.94
C LYS A 102 -9.85 16.68 -2.46
N GLU A 103 -8.95 17.58 -2.10
CA GLU A 103 -7.55 17.51 -2.55
C GLU A 103 -6.85 16.23 -2.04
N ASN A 104 -7.10 15.81 -0.81
CA ASN A 104 -6.58 14.53 -0.30
C ASN A 104 -7.09 13.34 -1.12
N ILE A 105 -8.39 13.33 -1.49
CA ILE A 105 -8.99 12.24 -2.27
C ILE A 105 -8.40 12.18 -3.70
N ILE A 106 -8.25 13.32 -4.36
CA ILE A 106 -7.80 13.36 -5.77
C ILE A 106 -6.27 13.39 -5.92
N MET A 107 -5.53 13.58 -4.85
CA MET A 107 -4.06 13.70 -4.90
C MET A 107 -3.37 12.57 -5.67
N PRO A 108 -3.70 11.27 -5.48
CA PRO A 108 -3.07 10.19 -6.23
C PRO A 108 -3.24 10.34 -7.75
N LEU A 109 -4.40 10.83 -8.20
CA LEU A 109 -4.68 11.09 -9.62
C LEU A 109 -3.82 12.26 -10.13
N LEU A 110 -3.73 13.34 -9.35
CA LEU A 110 -2.93 14.51 -9.72
C LEU A 110 -1.43 14.16 -9.83
N LEU A 111 -0.92 13.32 -8.92
CA LEU A 111 0.45 12.81 -8.97
C LEU A 111 0.73 11.97 -10.23
N ASP A 112 -0.29 11.32 -10.77
CA ASP A 112 -0.20 10.58 -12.04
C ASP A 112 -0.60 11.42 -13.27
N LYS A 113 -0.74 12.74 -13.08
CA LYS A 113 -1.15 13.72 -14.11
C LYS A 113 -2.52 13.40 -14.77
N GLN A 114 -3.37 12.69 -14.05
CA GLN A 114 -4.72 12.39 -14.47
C GLN A 114 -5.69 13.48 -13.98
N LYS A 115 -6.74 13.72 -14.75
CA LYS A 115 -7.83 14.58 -14.32
C LYS A 115 -8.87 13.74 -13.56
N PRO A 116 -9.34 14.20 -12.39
CA PRO A 116 -10.44 13.52 -11.70
C PRO A 116 -11.72 13.57 -12.54
N ASP A 117 -12.47 12.47 -12.53
CA ASP A 117 -13.84 12.46 -13.00
C ASP A 117 -14.74 13.04 -11.90
N GLU A 118 -15.19 14.26 -12.09
CA GLU A 118 -15.99 15.00 -11.09
C GLU A 118 -17.35 14.33 -10.83
N ALA A 119 -17.95 13.69 -11.83
CA ALA A 119 -19.22 12.99 -11.67
C ALA A 119 -19.04 11.74 -10.80
N TYR A 120 -18.01 10.96 -11.08
CA TYR A 120 -17.66 9.79 -10.29
C TYR A 120 -17.23 10.15 -8.86
N LEU A 121 -16.44 11.22 -8.70
CA LEU A 121 -16.03 11.71 -7.39
C LEU A 121 -17.26 12.10 -6.55
N LYS A 122 -18.20 12.82 -7.13
CA LYS A 122 -19.45 13.20 -6.48
C LYS A 122 -20.24 11.97 -6.05
N GLN A 123 -20.44 11.01 -6.95
CA GLN A 123 -21.16 9.77 -6.66
C GLN A 123 -20.55 8.99 -5.48
N ILE A 124 -19.23 8.83 -5.47
CA ILE A 124 -18.52 8.08 -4.40
C ILE A 124 -18.63 8.83 -3.06
N THR A 125 -18.44 10.14 -3.06
CA THR A 125 -18.49 10.93 -1.82
C THR A 125 -19.90 10.98 -1.24
N GLU A 126 -20.92 11.05 -2.06
CA GLU A 126 -22.33 10.94 -1.63
C GLU A 126 -22.63 9.54 -1.06
N LEU A 127 -22.18 8.47 -1.75
CA LEU A 127 -22.36 7.08 -1.28
C LEU A 127 -21.71 6.85 0.09
N LEU A 128 -20.54 7.44 0.32
CA LEU A 128 -19.80 7.30 1.59
C LEU A 128 -20.26 8.30 2.67
N GLY A 129 -21.20 9.19 2.37
CA GLY A 129 -21.65 10.23 3.30
C GLY A 129 -20.56 11.24 3.65
N ILE A 130 -19.56 11.40 2.79
CA ILE A 130 -18.46 12.35 2.99
C ILE A 130 -18.86 13.67 2.35
N PRO A 131 -19.13 14.74 3.15
CA PRO A 131 -19.32 16.05 2.55
C PRO A 131 -18.02 16.48 1.91
N VAL A 132 -18.03 16.70 0.60
CA VAL A 132 -16.87 17.24 -0.13
C VAL A 132 -16.75 18.72 0.27
N SER A 133 -16.27 18.93 1.47
CA SER A 133 -15.98 20.26 1.99
C SER A 133 -14.69 20.74 1.34
N TYR A 134 -14.72 21.95 0.82
CA TYR A 134 -13.51 22.69 0.41
C TYR A 134 -12.73 23.19 1.63
N THR A 135 -13.18 22.88 2.85
CA THR A 135 -12.52 23.28 4.10
C THR A 135 -11.35 22.33 4.40
N HIS A 136 -10.27 22.90 4.93
CA HIS A 136 -9.15 22.13 5.41
C HIS A 136 -9.58 21.17 6.53
N LEU A 137 -8.97 19.99 6.53
CA LEU A 137 -9.16 19.03 7.62
C LEU A 137 -8.57 19.62 8.91
N ARG A 138 -9.38 19.69 9.95
CA ARG A 138 -8.94 20.11 11.29
C ARG A 138 -8.67 18.89 12.15
#